data_f79a1869581d8d36a406731db48b4e1b
#
_entry.id   f79a1869581d8d36a406731db48b4e1b
#
_cell.length_a   1.000
_cell.length_b   1.000
_cell.length_c   1.000
_cell.angle_alpha   90.00
_cell.angle_beta   90.00
_cell.angle_gamma   90.00
#
_symmetry.space_group_name_H-M   'P 1'
#
loop_
_entity.id
_entity.type
_entity.pdbx_description
1 polymer ?
#
loop_
_entity_poly.entity_id
_entity_poly.type
_entity_poly.pdbx_seq_one_letter_code
_entity_poly.pdbx_strand_id
1 'polypeptide(L)'
;MHVESALEARVPLLERDGVPAEVAVLYDKLYADRGVVPNMFKALANAPELVLGIAALLKPLMGEGALAGWYKELIATRVAALNQCEYCVSAHRYLAVQRGATPEQVASLDDSNRNGFESGPFTEKEKAGFRYASLLHGSGHAIDEAAFAAVSEHFNFQEIVELTAVAAAFEFFPRFNTALRIPVTPLPEEIEPGDHAGC
;
A
#
# COMPACT_ATOMS: atom_id res chain seq x y z
N MET A 1 -22.15 1.12 27.69
CA MET A 1 -21.27 0.64 26.62
C MET A 1 -21.75 1.32 25.35
N HIS A 2 -21.11 2.44 24.95
CA HIS A 2 -21.35 3.03 23.64
C HIS A 2 -20.60 2.13 22.64
N VAL A 3 -21.36 1.43 21.80
CA VAL A 3 -20.81 0.87 20.56
C VAL A 3 -20.47 2.10 19.71
N GLU A 4 -19.19 2.43 19.61
CA GLU A 4 -18.73 3.39 18.63
C GLU A 4 -19.17 2.83 17.27
N SER A 5 -20.16 3.45 16.65
CA SER A 5 -20.57 3.07 15.30
C SER A 5 -19.34 3.28 14.41
N ALA A 6 -18.90 2.21 13.74
CA ALA A 6 -17.84 2.31 12.75
C ALA A 6 -18.18 3.49 11.83
N LEU A 7 -17.27 4.47 11.76
CA LEU A 7 -17.50 5.67 10.95
C LEU A 7 -17.58 5.25 9.48
N GLU A 8 -18.72 5.48 8.86
CA GLU A 8 -18.95 5.16 7.44
C GLU A 8 -17.99 5.94 6.52
N ALA A 9 -17.70 5.37 5.35
CA ALA A 9 -16.97 6.05 4.30
C ALA A 9 -17.68 7.36 3.93
N ARG A 10 -16.91 8.40 3.64
CA ARG A 10 -17.44 9.73 3.27
C ARG A 10 -17.92 9.82 1.83
N VAL A 11 -17.61 8.83 1.01
CA VAL A 11 -18.05 8.69 -0.39
C VAL A 11 -18.62 7.30 -0.61
N PRO A 12 -19.56 7.12 -1.57
CA PRO A 12 -20.04 5.79 -1.90
C PRO A 12 -18.91 4.83 -2.29
N LEU A 13 -18.98 3.60 -1.82
CA LEU A 13 -18.18 2.49 -2.32
C LEU A 13 -19.00 1.84 -3.44
N LEU A 14 -18.66 2.17 -4.69
CA LEU A 14 -19.43 1.71 -5.84
C LEU A 14 -19.15 0.24 -6.12
N GLU A 15 -20.21 -0.55 -6.22
CA GLU A 15 -20.15 -1.94 -6.62
C GLU A 15 -20.11 -2.06 -8.15
N ARG A 16 -19.83 -3.27 -8.66
CA ARG A 16 -19.61 -3.55 -10.07
C ARG A 16 -20.74 -3.06 -10.98
N ASP A 17 -21.99 -3.21 -10.53
CA ASP A 17 -23.17 -2.81 -11.31
C ASP A 17 -23.39 -1.29 -11.35
N GLY A 18 -22.74 -0.56 -10.47
CA GLY A 18 -22.83 0.91 -10.36
C GLY A 18 -21.72 1.68 -11.08
N VAL A 19 -20.83 0.98 -11.84
CA VAL A 19 -19.68 1.62 -12.48
C VAL A 19 -19.71 1.47 -14.01
N PRO A 20 -19.01 2.34 -14.77
CA PRO A 20 -18.84 2.18 -16.22
C PRO A 20 -18.16 0.86 -16.59
N ALA A 21 -18.39 0.38 -17.83
CA ALA A 21 -17.92 -0.91 -18.31
C ALA A 21 -16.40 -1.10 -18.16
N GLU A 22 -15.61 -0.06 -18.41
CA GLU A 22 -14.14 -0.09 -18.29
C GLU A 22 -13.69 -0.30 -16.84
N VAL A 23 -14.40 0.31 -15.89
CA VAL A 23 -14.15 0.12 -14.44
C VAL A 23 -14.62 -1.25 -14.00
N ALA A 24 -15.74 -1.77 -14.53
CA ALA A 24 -16.18 -3.14 -14.26
C ALA A 24 -15.13 -4.17 -14.71
N VAL A 25 -14.51 -3.99 -15.89
CA VAL A 25 -13.39 -4.84 -16.35
C VAL A 25 -12.17 -4.74 -15.41
N LEU A 26 -11.88 -3.57 -14.85
CA LEU A 26 -10.84 -3.43 -13.85
C LEU A 26 -11.19 -4.22 -12.57
N TYR A 27 -12.44 -4.16 -12.11
CA TYR A 27 -12.91 -4.90 -10.94
C TYR A 27 -12.79 -6.41 -11.14
N ASP A 28 -13.18 -6.92 -12.32
CA ASP A 28 -13.04 -8.35 -12.65
C ASP A 28 -11.58 -8.82 -12.55
N LYS A 29 -10.63 -7.97 -13.00
CA LYS A 29 -9.19 -8.27 -12.87
C LYS A 29 -8.72 -8.22 -11.42
N LEU A 30 -9.10 -7.20 -10.66
CA LEU A 30 -8.75 -7.08 -9.24
C LEU A 30 -9.29 -8.26 -8.44
N TYR A 31 -10.52 -8.68 -8.73
CA TYR A 31 -11.13 -9.84 -8.09
C TYR A 31 -10.41 -11.15 -8.46
N ALA A 32 -10.08 -11.33 -9.72
CA ALA A 32 -9.32 -12.52 -10.18
C ALA A 32 -7.92 -12.59 -9.53
N ASP A 33 -7.26 -11.43 -9.33
CA ASP A 33 -5.91 -11.37 -8.79
C ASP A 33 -5.87 -11.45 -7.24
N ARG A 34 -6.92 -11.00 -6.55
CA ARG A 34 -6.91 -10.77 -5.09
C ARG A 34 -8.06 -11.43 -4.33
N GLY A 35 -9.03 -12.04 -5.01
CA GLY A 35 -10.26 -12.56 -4.40
C GLY A 35 -11.24 -11.50 -3.90
N VAL A 36 -10.92 -10.22 -4.06
CA VAL A 36 -11.73 -9.09 -3.61
C VAL A 36 -11.42 -7.84 -4.42
N VAL A 37 -12.42 -6.97 -4.60
CA VAL A 37 -12.21 -5.61 -5.10
C VAL A 37 -11.92 -4.70 -3.91
N PRO A 38 -10.70 -4.13 -3.78
CA PRO A 38 -10.38 -3.32 -2.61
C PRO A 38 -11.25 -2.06 -2.49
N ASN A 39 -11.70 -1.74 -1.27
CA ASN A 39 -12.58 -0.62 -0.99
C ASN A 39 -12.04 0.74 -1.49
N MET A 40 -10.73 0.92 -1.53
CA MET A 40 -10.10 2.09 -2.15
C MET A 40 -10.47 2.23 -3.62
N PHE A 41 -10.50 1.13 -4.39
CA PHE A 41 -10.91 1.16 -5.80
C PHE A 41 -12.41 1.43 -5.94
N LYS A 42 -13.25 0.90 -5.04
CA LYS A 42 -14.69 1.19 -5.01
C LYS A 42 -14.94 2.68 -4.74
N ALA A 43 -14.17 3.30 -3.86
CA ALA A 43 -14.24 4.75 -3.62
C ALA A 43 -13.73 5.58 -4.80
N LEU A 44 -12.57 5.19 -5.38
CA LEU A 44 -11.97 5.84 -6.54
C LEU A 44 -12.88 5.79 -7.78
N ALA A 45 -13.73 4.77 -7.90
CA ALA A 45 -14.64 4.60 -9.03
C ALA A 45 -15.70 5.71 -9.15
N ASN A 46 -15.90 6.55 -8.11
CA ASN A 46 -16.65 7.80 -8.25
C ASN A 46 -16.00 8.79 -9.26
N ALA A 47 -14.74 8.55 -9.64
CA ALA A 47 -14.01 9.26 -10.69
C ALA A 47 -13.39 8.22 -11.65
N PRO A 48 -14.15 7.75 -12.67
CA PRO A 48 -13.77 6.62 -13.52
C PRO A 48 -12.38 6.74 -14.16
N GLU A 49 -12.08 7.88 -14.76
CA GLU A 49 -10.78 8.14 -15.39
C GLU A 49 -9.62 8.09 -14.38
N LEU A 50 -9.87 8.57 -13.14
CA LEU A 50 -8.87 8.57 -12.09
C LEU A 50 -8.56 7.14 -11.61
N VAL A 51 -9.57 6.29 -11.39
CA VAL A 51 -9.35 4.92 -10.94
C VAL A 51 -8.60 4.10 -11.98
N LEU A 52 -8.91 4.29 -13.27
CA LEU A 52 -8.20 3.64 -14.38
C LEU A 52 -6.72 4.09 -14.45
N GLY A 53 -6.47 5.40 -14.33
CA GLY A 53 -5.12 5.96 -14.30
C GLY A 53 -4.29 5.48 -13.10
N ILE A 54 -4.90 5.40 -11.91
CA ILE A 54 -4.25 4.88 -10.71
C ILE A 54 -3.95 3.39 -10.84
N ALA A 55 -4.88 2.60 -11.37
CA ALA A 55 -4.63 1.18 -11.61
C ALA A 55 -3.47 0.95 -12.60
N ALA A 56 -3.41 1.74 -13.67
CA ALA A 56 -2.31 1.71 -14.63
C ALA A 56 -0.96 2.08 -14.01
N LEU A 57 -0.93 3.06 -13.10
CA LEU A 57 0.27 3.44 -12.35
C LEU A 57 0.70 2.36 -11.36
N LEU A 58 -0.24 1.80 -10.59
CA LEU A 58 0.07 0.82 -9.54
C LEU A 58 0.69 -0.47 -10.10
N LYS A 59 0.34 -0.86 -11.31
CA LYS A 59 0.86 -2.09 -11.94
C LYS A 59 2.40 -2.09 -12.05
N PRO A 60 3.06 -1.12 -12.71
CA PRO A 60 4.52 -1.06 -12.76
C PRO A 60 5.14 -0.65 -11.42
N LEU A 61 4.45 0.17 -10.62
CA LEU A 61 4.95 0.66 -9.35
C LEU A 61 5.15 -0.47 -8.34
N MET A 62 4.16 -1.34 -8.18
CA MET A 62 4.14 -2.41 -7.19
C MET A 62 4.48 -3.80 -7.76
N GLY A 63 4.61 -3.92 -9.08
CA GLY A 63 5.04 -5.14 -9.76
C GLY A 63 6.52 -5.43 -9.58
N GLU A 64 6.95 -6.59 -10.10
CA GLU A 64 8.38 -6.94 -10.15
C GLU A 64 9.15 -5.92 -10.99
N GLY A 65 10.36 -5.60 -10.54
CA GLY A 65 11.23 -4.62 -11.17
C GLY A 65 12.68 -4.80 -10.69
N ALA A 66 13.42 -3.70 -10.56
CA ALA A 66 14.75 -3.73 -9.94
C ALA A 66 14.66 -4.06 -8.44
N LEU A 67 13.59 -3.64 -7.78
CA LEU A 67 13.26 -4.05 -6.42
C LEU A 67 12.24 -5.20 -6.46
N ALA A 68 12.45 -6.20 -5.60
CA ALA A 68 11.52 -7.30 -5.43
C ALA A 68 10.14 -6.81 -4.95
N GLY A 69 9.06 -7.43 -5.47
CA GLY A 69 7.69 -7.02 -5.15
C GLY A 69 7.38 -7.09 -3.65
N TRP A 70 7.84 -8.12 -2.93
CA TRP A 70 7.67 -8.22 -1.49
C TRP A 70 8.30 -7.04 -0.72
N TYR A 71 9.47 -6.58 -1.17
CA TYR A 71 10.16 -5.47 -0.53
C TYR A 71 9.46 -4.13 -0.79
N LYS A 72 8.91 -3.92 -1.98
CA LYS A 72 8.04 -2.77 -2.28
C LYS A 72 6.81 -2.72 -1.36
N GLU A 73 6.20 -3.88 -1.09
CA GLU A 73 5.07 -3.97 -0.14
C GLU A 73 5.50 -3.60 1.29
N LEU A 74 6.70 -3.99 1.72
CA LEU A 74 7.22 -3.60 3.04
C LEU A 74 7.57 -2.11 3.12
N ILE A 75 8.10 -1.50 2.06
CA ILE A 75 8.28 -0.03 1.98
C ILE A 75 6.92 0.67 2.08
N ALA A 76 5.92 0.18 1.34
CA ALA A 76 4.55 0.69 1.41
C ALA A 76 3.97 0.57 2.82
N THR A 77 4.15 -0.58 3.48
CA THR A 77 3.76 -0.81 4.88
C THR A 77 4.42 0.19 5.81
N ARG A 78 5.74 0.41 5.65
CA ARG A 78 6.50 1.35 6.48
C ARG A 78 5.96 2.77 6.38
N VAL A 79 5.75 3.28 5.17
CA VAL A 79 5.24 4.64 4.95
C VAL A 79 3.77 4.76 5.38
N ALA A 80 2.96 3.71 5.16
CA ALA A 80 1.58 3.65 5.63
C ALA A 80 1.48 3.73 7.16
N ALA A 81 2.37 3.03 7.88
CA ALA A 81 2.47 3.07 9.34
C ALA A 81 2.84 4.46 9.85
N LEU A 82 3.82 5.13 9.21
CA LEU A 82 4.19 6.50 9.53
C LEU A 82 3.03 7.49 9.32
N ASN A 83 2.18 7.25 8.31
CA ASN A 83 0.95 8.01 8.05
C ASN A 83 -0.25 7.56 8.92
N GLN A 84 -0.09 6.56 9.80
CA GLN A 84 -1.15 6.02 10.66
C GLN A 84 -2.38 5.56 9.86
N CYS A 85 -2.17 4.95 8.69
CA CYS A 85 -3.23 4.45 7.84
C CYS A 85 -3.44 2.95 8.04
N GLU A 86 -4.38 2.58 8.89
CA GLU A 86 -4.73 1.19 9.17
C GLU A 86 -5.10 0.42 7.89
N TYR A 87 -5.91 1.03 7.02
CA TYR A 87 -6.27 0.47 5.71
C TYR A 87 -5.05 0.01 4.92
N CYS A 88 -4.07 0.93 4.76
CA CYS A 88 -2.88 0.65 3.95
C CYS A 88 -1.96 -0.38 4.63
N VAL A 89 -1.78 -0.27 5.95
CA VAL A 89 -0.96 -1.21 6.73
C VAL A 89 -1.52 -2.63 6.61
N SER A 90 -2.82 -2.83 6.82
CA SER A 90 -3.47 -4.14 6.71
C SER A 90 -3.28 -4.74 5.31
N ALA A 91 -3.58 -3.97 4.26
CA ALA A 91 -3.48 -4.44 2.87
C ALA A 91 -2.04 -4.83 2.49
N HIS A 92 -1.06 -3.99 2.81
CA HIS A 92 0.33 -4.20 2.37
C HIS A 92 1.09 -5.24 3.19
N ARG A 93 0.74 -5.43 4.46
CA ARG A 93 1.23 -6.58 5.25
C ARG A 93 0.78 -7.91 4.64
N TYR A 94 -0.49 -8.03 4.31
CA TYR A 94 -1.02 -9.22 3.65
C TYR A 94 -0.32 -9.47 2.31
N LEU A 95 -0.25 -8.46 1.45
CA LEU A 95 0.39 -8.58 0.12
C LEU A 95 1.89 -8.87 0.22
N ALA A 96 2.60 -8.35 1.22
CA ALA A 96 4.01 -8.64 1.43
C ALA A 96 4.24 -10.14 1.68
N VAL A 97 3.43 -10.75 2.55
CA VAL A 97 3.50 -12.21 2.81
C VAL A 97 3.17 -13.00 1.55
N GLN A 98 2.12 -12.63 0.81
CA GLN A 98 1.73 -13.29 -0.44
C GLN A 98 2.83 -13.23 -1.51
N ARG A 99 3.71 -12.21 -1.45
CA ARG A 99 4.83 -12.01 -2.37
C ARG A 99 6.16 -12.54 -1.86
N GLY A 100 6.21 -13.14 -0.68
CA GLY A 100 7.38 -13.84 -0.15
C GLY A 100 8.12 -13.16 1.00
N ALA A 101 7.58 -12.08 1.59
CA ALA A 101 8.09 -11.59 2.86
C ALA A 101 7.82 -12.59 3.98
N THR A 102 8.74 -12.71 4.94
CA THR A 102 8.51 -13.59 6.09
C THR A 102 7.61 -12.93 7.14
N PRO A 103 6.89 -13.72 7.96
CA PRO A 103 6.11 -13.18 9.07
C PRO A 103 6.95 -12.32 10.04
N GLU A 104 8.20 -12.68 10.28
CA GLU A 104 9.12 -11.93 11.14
C GLU A 104 9.48 -10.57 10.52
N GLN A 105 9.68 -10.50 9.19
CA GLN A 105 9.91 -9.26 8.48
C GLN A 105 8.71 -8.32 8.62
N VAL A 106 7.51 -8.84 8.41
CA VAL A 106 6.27 -8.06 8.56
C VAL A 106 6.07 -7.58 10.00
N ALA A 107 6.30 -8.45 10.99
CA ALA A 107 6.16 -8.11 12.42
C ALA A 107 7.16 -7.04 12.88
N SER A 108 8.37 -7.00 12.30
CA SER A 108 9.39 -6.00 12.65
C SER A 108 9.09 -4.59 12.13
N LEU A 109 8.06 -4.43 11.30
CA LEU A 109 7.54 -3.14 10.84
C LEU A 109 6.28 -2.71 11.62
N ASP A 110 6.04 -3.28 12.80
CA ASP A 110 4.88 -2.94 13.63
C ASP A 110 4.92 -1.47 14.06
N ASP A 111 3.74 -0.84 14.10
CA ASP A 111 3.53 0.59 14.38
C ASP A 111 4.02 0.99 15.79
N SER A 112 4.02 0.04 16.75
CA SER A 112 4.50 0.25 18.11
C SER A 112 6.01 0.50 18.19
N ASN A 113 6.78 0.03 17.20
CA ASN A 113 8.22 0.19 17.11
C ASN A 113 8.64 0.88 15.80
N ARG A 114 8.66 2.21 15.80
CA ARG A 114 9.02 3.02 14.63
C ARG A 114 10.34 2.64 13.96
N ASN A 115 11.24 1.96 14.65
CA ASN A 115 12.54 1.52 14.14
C ASN A 115 12.74 0.00 14.28
N GLY A 116 11.67 -0.78 14.38
CA GLY A 116 11.75 -2.23 14.51
C GLY A 116 12.53 -2.92 13.40
N PHE A 117 12.54 -2.35 12.20
CA PHE A 117 13.33 -2.86 11.09
C PHE A 117 14.85 -2.86 11.36
N GLU A 118 15.36 -1.99 12.24
CA GLU A 118 16.80 -1.94 12.54
C GLU A 118 17.28 -3.22 13.24
N SER A 119 16.44 -3.80 14.10
CA SER A 119 16.70 -5.07 14.78
C SER A 119 16.05 -6.27 14.07
N GLY A 120 15.25 -6.02 13.03
CA GLY A 120 14.54 -7.03 12.27
C GLY A 120 15.45 -7.85 11.33
N PRO A 121 14.90 -8.94 10.74
CA PRO A 121 15.64 -9.85 9.87
C PRO A 121 15.83 -9.27 8.47
N PHE A 122 16.49 -8.11 8.37
CA PHE A 122 16.77 -7.41 7.14
C PHE A 122 18.26 -7.25 6.90
N THR A 123 18.66 -7.29 5.63
CA THR A 123 20.00 -6.92 5.19
C THR A 123 20.25 -5.41 5.38
N GLU A 124 21.51 -4.97 5.41
CA GLU A 124 21.81 -3.54 5.50
C GLU A 124 21.29 -2.74 4.30
N LYS A 125 21.22 -3.35 3.11
CA LYS A 125 20.58 -2.76 1.94
C LYS A 125 19.10 -2.48 2.21
N GLU A 126 18.35 -3.45 2.71
CA GLU A 126 16.91 -3.29 3.00
C GLU A 126 16.66 -2.26 4.10
N LYS A 127 17.48 -2.26 5.17
CA LYS A 127 17.42 -1.25 6.22
C LYS A 127 17.71 0.17 5.69
N ALA A 128 18.68 0.31 4.80
CA ALA A 128 18.98 1.59 4.17
C ALA A 128 17.77 2.14 3.38
N GLY A 129 17.03 1.27 2.68
CA GLY A 129 15.80 1.68 2.00
C GLY A 129 14.67 2.09 2.96
N PHE A 130 14.50 1.42 4.10
CA PHE A 130 13.53 1.85 5.12
C PHE A 130 13.92 3.18 5.77
N ARG A 131 15.21 3.42 6.01
CA ARG A 131 15.71 4.73 6.50
C ARG A 131 15.39 5.83 5.49
N TYR A 132 15.71 5.60 4.21
CA TYR A 132 15.43 6.52 3.11
C TYR A 132 13.92 6.82 2.99
N ALA A 133 13.06 5.80 2.97
CA ALA A 133 11.61 5.97 2.91
C ALA A 133 11.06 6.74 4.13
N SER A 134 11.67 6.54 5.32
CA SER A 134 11.29 7.26 6.54
C SER A 134 11.69 8.74 6.51
N LEU A 135 12.84 9.08 5.92
CA LEU A 135 13.25 10.48 5.70
C LEU A 135 12.32 11.15 4.67
N LEU A 136 12.05 10.48 3.56
CA LEU A 136 11.17 10.99 2.51
C LEU A 136 9.74 11.26 3.02
N HIS A 137 9.22 10.43 3.94
CA HIS A 137 7.94 10.67 4.62
C HIS A 137 7.91 12.05 5.31
N GLY A 138 8.98 12.44 5.95
CA GLY A 138 9.07 13.77 6.61
C GLY A 138 9.01 14.90 5.60
N SER A 139 9.82 14.85 4.56
CA SER A 139 9.87 15.81 3.45
C SER A 139 10.82 15.32 2.37
N GLY A 140 10.50 15.56 1.09
CA GLY A 140 11.46 15.35 0.00
C GLY A 140 12.77 16.15 0.19
N HIS A 141 12.71 17.29 0.86
CA HIS A 141 13.91 18.09 1.19
C HIS A 141 14.77 17.50 2.31
N ALA A 142 14.28 16.48 3.03
CA ALA A 142 15.08 15.74 4.01
C ALA A 142 16.09 14.78 3.35
N ILE A 143 15.95 14.54 2.04
CA ILE A 143 16.93 13.81 1.25
C ILE A 143 18.00 14.80 0.78
N ASP A 144 18.89 15.14 1.69
CA ASP A 144 20.10 15.93 1.38
C ASP A 144 21.19 15.08 0.72
N GLU A 145 22.31 15.68 0.39
CA GLU A 145 23.44 14.98 -0.28
C GLU A 145 23.96 13.80 0.55
N ALA A 146 23.94 13.91 1.89
CA ALA A 146 24.41 12.85 2.76
C ALA A 146 23.42 11.66 2.78
N ALA A 147 22.13 11.94 2.88
CA ALA A 147 21.08 10.93 2.81
C ALA A 147 21.05 10.23 1.43
N PHE A 148 21.25 11.00 0.35
CA PHE A 148 21.31 10.43 -0.99
C PHE A 148 22.58 9.58 -1.20
N ALA A 149 23.73 10.01 -0.70
CA ALA A 149 24.96 9.23 -0.73
C ALA A 149 24.79 7.91 0.03
N ALA A 150 24.21 7.93 1.23
CA ALA A 150 23.99 6.73 2.04
C ALA A 150 23.09 5.69 1.36
N VAL A 151 22.03 6.10 0.67
CA VAL A 151 21.19 5.15 -0.09
C VAL A 151 21.93 4.64 -1.34
N SER A 152 22.73 5.48 -1.98
CA SER A 152 23.50 5.14 -3.20
C SER A 152 24.63 4.13 -2.94
N GLU A 153 25.08 3.96 -1.69
CA GLU A 153 26.01 2.88 -1.31
C GLU A 153 25.40 1.48 -1.49
N HIS A 154 24.07 1.37 -1.44
CA HIS A 154 23.34 0.10 -1.44
C HIS A 154 22.49 -0.13 -2.68
N PHE A 155 22.04 0.94 -3.34
CA PHE A 155 21.09 0.88 -4.46
C PHE A 155 21.64 1.56 -5.70
N ASN A 156 21.42 0.98 -6.87
CA ASN A 156 21.65 1.63 -8.14
C ASN A 156 20.53 2.64 -8.48
N PHE A 157 20.71 3.45 -9.51
CA PHE A 157 19.76 4.51 -9.86
C PHE A 157 18.35 3.99 -10.20
N GLN A 158 18.23 2.83 -10.83
CA GLN A 158 16.93 2.25 -11.13
C GLN A 158 16.21 1.86 -9.83
N GLU A 159 16.91 1.21 -8.91
CA GLU A 159 16.38 0.83 -7.60
C GLU A 159 15.99 2.06 -6.77
N ILE A 160 16.80 3.14 -6.80
CA ILE A 160 16.50 4.40 -6.09
C ILE A 160 15.23 5.06 -6.67
N VAL A 161 15.07 5.04 -8.00
CA VAL A 161 13.85 5.58 -8.63
C VAL A 161 12.62 4.78 -8.22
N GLU A 162 12.68 3.43 -8.24
CA GLU A 162 11.56 2.58 -7.79
C GLU A 162 11.26 2.78 -6.30
N LEU A 163 12.29 2.80 -5.44
CA LEU A 163 12.17 3.05 -4.01
C LEU A 163 11.49 4.39 -3.72
N THR A 164 11.97 5.45 -4.39
CA THR A 164 11.43 6.81 -4.23
C THR A 164 9.98 6.87 -4.70
N ALA A 165 9.67 6.26 -5.86
CA ALA A 165 8.34 6.26 -6.42
C ALA A 165 7.34 5.51 -5.51
N VAL A 166 7.71 4.35 -4.96
CA VAL A 166 6.89 3.60 -4.00
C VAL A 166 6.68 4.43 -2.74
N ALA A 167 7.74 4.93 -2.11
CA ALA A 167 7.61 5.71 -0.87
C ALA A 167 6.75 6.97 -1.07
N ALA A 168 6.93 7.70 -2.18
CA ALA A 168 6.14 8.89 -2.49
C ALA A 168 4.66 8.59 -2.80
N ALA A 169 4.37 7.50 -3.51
CA ALA A 169 2.99 7.09 -3.77
C ALA A 169 2.26 6.74 -2.47
N PHE A 170 2.97 6.15 -1.50
CA PHE A 170 2.42 5.84 -0.18
C PHE A 170 2.36 7.04 0.78
N GLU A 171 2.65 8.25 0.30
CA GLU A 171 2.19 9.50 0.90
C GLU A 171 0.81 9.92 0.36
N PHE A 172 0.48 9.58 -0.89
CA PHE A 172 -0.81 9.88 -1.49
C PHE A 172 -1.93 8.97 -0.97
N PHE A 173 -1.76 7.65 -1.06
CA PHE A 173 -2.83 6.69 -0.75
C PHE A 173 -3.30 6.72 0.72
N PRO A 174 -2.43 6.78 1.74
CA PRO A 174 -2.87 6.94 3.12
C PRO A 174 -3.68 8.20 3.37
N ARG A 175 -3.28 9.33 2.79
CA ARG A 175 -4.03 10.59 2.91
C ARG A 175 -5.41 10.49 2.26
N PHE A 176 -5.50 9.88 1.07
CA PHE A 176 -6.76 9.62 0.39
C PHE A 176 -7.68 8.74 1.25
N ASN A 177 -7.20 7.57 1.68
CA ASN A 177 -7.99 6.60 2.43
C ASN A 177 -8.45 7.16 3.78
N THR A 178 -7.55 7.83 4.52
CA THR A 178 -7.88 8.41 5.83
C THR A 178 -8.84 9.59 5.69
N ALA A 179 -8.60 10.50 4.73
CA ALA A 179 -9.48 11.66 4.51
C ALA A 179 -10.90 11.24 4.14
N LEU A 180 -11.08 10.17 3.38
CA LEU A 180 -12.37 9.65 2.96
C LEU A 180 -12.93 8.56 3.88
N ARG A 181 -12.21 8.20 4.95
CA ARG A 181 -12.61 7.15 5.90
C ARG A 181 -12.92 5.82 5.20
N ILE A 182 -12.05 5.43 4.28
CA ILE A 182 -12.23 4.17 3.56
C ILE A 182 -12.01 3.01 4.55
N PRO A 183 -13.02 2.14 4.76
CA PRO A 183 -12.89 1.01 5.66
C PRO A 183 -11.89 -0.01 5.13
N VAL A 184 -11.22 -0.70 6.03
CA VAL A 184 -10.31 -1.80 5.68
C VAL A 184 -11.05 -2.79 4.78
N THR A 185 -10.39 -3.21 3.70
CA THR A 185 -10.94 -4.27 2.83
C THR A 185 -10.80 -5.59 3.56
N PRO A 186 -11.87 -6.39 3.74
CA PRO A 186 -11.76 -7.73 4.30
C PRO A 186 -10.77 -8.58 3.52
N LEU A 187 -10.01 -9.43 4.18
CA LEU A 187 -9.16 -10.41 3.53
C LEU A 187 -10.04 -11.47 2.84
N PRO A 188 -9.58 -12.09 1.73
CA PRO A 188 -10.37 -13.09 1.02
C PRO A 188 -10.89 -14.23 1.90
N GLU A 189 -10.09 -14.67 2.88
CA GLU A 189 -10.45 -15.70 3.86
C GLU A 189 -11.47 -15.22 4.91
N GLU A 190 -11.71 -13.94 5.05
CA GLU A 190 -12.69 -13.33 5.98
C GLU A 190 -14.05 -13.10 5.33
N ILE A 191 -14.16 -13.34 4.01
CA ILE A 191 -15.39 -13.15 3.25
C ILE A 191 -16.21 -14.45 3.28
N GLU A 192 -17.41 -14.40 3.87
CA GLU A 192 -18.31 -15.56 3.93
C GLU A 192 -18.73 -16.03 2.52
N PRO A 193 -18.80 -17.37 2.29
CA PRO A 193 -19.29 -17.91 1.01
C PRO A 193 -20.75 -17.50 0.80
N GLY A 194 -21.00 -16.51 -0.03
CA GLY A 194 -22.33 -15.98 -0.34
C GLY A 194 -22.40 -14.46 -0.42
N ASP A 195 -21.43 -13.74 0.17
CA ASP A 195 -21.29 -12.28 0.04
C ASP A 195 -20.73 -11.85 -1.33
N HIS A 196 -20.49 -12.82 -2.22
CA HIS A 196 -20.01 -12.60 -3.60
C HIS A 196 -21.11 -12.14 -4.58
N ALA A 197 -22.35 -11.91 -4.11
CA ALA A 197 -23.51 -11.61 -4.97
C ALA A 197 -23.53 -10.18 -5.55
N GLY A 198 -22.38 -9.54 -5.68
CA GLY A 198 -22.20 -8.20 -6.28
C GLY A 198 -20.97 -8.10 -7.20
N CYS A 199 -20.34 -9.21 -7.58
CA CYS A 199 -19.24 -9.21 -8.55
C CYS A 199 -19.69 -9.59 -9.94
#